data_2cd44fc00b2256f72063b76a33f89c09
#
_entry.id   2cd44fc00b2256f72063b76a33f89c09
#
_cell.length_a   1.000
_cell.length_b   1.000
_cell.length_c   1.000
_cell.angle_alpha   90.00
_cell.angle_beta   90.00
_cell.angle_gamma   90.00
#
_symmetry.space_group_name_H-M   'P 1'
#
loop_
_entity.id
_entity.type
_entity.pdbx_description
1 polymer ?
#
loop_
_entity_poly.entity_id
_entity_poly.type
_entity_poly.pdbx_seq_one_letter_code
_entity_poly.pdbx_strand_id
1 'polypeptide(L)'
;MSLDRFTDRLCADSLAKPLGKVDRKFVQSMLKGISGSRSLNLTEIARALKENISLHATHKRLSRNLYDEALVENISERLLRLGSERVGPNTRLIVHVSELHKKFARKIEFLPIAEENAEAGFKVCEIIASEPESKTYFPLLTHVWSHEVPGFSSDAEEVFNSVRKVLHATSNQGMVFIDNGTVSQAACDMIFADRMINYMILVEDRSMQVRVRNDCFSLEQMLDRVETRYGKILYKLVPVGILGASQTDLDLFVHAGCSGVKIPSSGRPVNFISLRTKSSILEEHATPFLTTQTNLRSRKALMGLVDSFLSMGDILSMHRTLRDSFKPENFRVLSYKRLQLLMTLLAAVIGYEVSVSGDEMLTDQVFAKSPHDGQLQRTYLLPENDSVVLSR
;
A
#
# COMPACT_ATOMS: atom_id res chain seq x y z
N MET A 1 18.01 12.44 9.42
CA MET A 1 17.72 13.72 8.69
C MET A 1 16.74 14.54 9.52
N SER A 2 16.90 15.90 9.69
CA SER A 2 15.89 16.69 10.42
C SER A 2 14.64 16.94 9.57
N LEU A 3 13.48 17.18 10.23
CA LEU A 3 12.22 17.49 9.55
C LEU A 3 12.33 18.77 8.69
N ASP A 4 13.09 19.76 9.16
CA ASP A 4 13.33 20.98 8.39
C ASP A 4 14.07 20.68 7.07
N ARG A 5 15.15 19.88 7.12
CA ARG A 5 15.87 19.44 5.90
C ARG A 5 14.99 18.62 4.96
N PHE A 6 14.14 17.75 5.51
CA PHE A 6 13.19 17.01 4.70
C PHE A 6 12.19 17.95 4.00
N THR A 7 11.64 18.91 4.77
CA THR A 7 10.72 19.91 4.24
C THR A 7 11.38 20.77 3.17
N ASP A 8 12.63 21.18 3.39
CA ASP A 8 13.39 21.97 2.39
C ASP A 8 13.58 21.16 1.08
N ARG A 9 13.90 19.87 1.18
CA ARG A 9 13.98 18.98 0.00
C ARG A 9 12.62 18.82 -0.70
N LEU A 10 11.56 18.58 0.07
CA LEU A 10 10.21 18.47 -0.47
C LEU A 10 9.75 19.76 -1.16
N CYS A 11 10.12 20.92 -0.60
CA CYS A 11 9.75 22.23 -1.13
C CYS A 11 10.78 22.82 -2.11
N ALA A 12 11.87 22.09 -2.42
CA ALA A 12 12.91 22.60 -3.31
C ALA A 12 12.38 22.91 -4.71
N ASP A 13 12.89 24.02 -5.29
CA ASP A 13 12.53 24.44 -6.62
C ASP A 13 13.29 23.59 -7.65
N SER A 14 12.58 22.70 -8.30
CA SER A 14 13.10 21.96 -9.44
C SER A 14 11.93 21.66 -10.37
N LEU A 15 12.05 21.82 -11.65
CA LEU A 15 11.11 21.48 -12.74
C LEU A 15 9.59 21.69 -12.50
N ALA A 16 9.11 21.58 -11.25
CA ALA A 16 7.73 21.86 -10.85
C ALA A 16 7.55 23.36 -10.56
N LYS A 17 6.31 23.84 -10.63
CA LYS A 17 5.93 25.20 -10.28
C LYS A 17 6.46 25.56 -8.87
N PRO A 18 7.24 26.62 -8.69
CA PRO A 18 7.82 26.95 -7.39
C PRO A 18 6.73 27.24 -6.36
N LEU A 19 6.95 26.74 -5.12
CA LEU A 19 6.08 27.07 -4.00
C LEU A 19 6.38 28.49 -3.49
N GLY A 20 5.34 29.28 -3.30
CA GLY A 20 5.42 30.59 -2.67
C GLY A 20 5.93 30.50 -1.22
N LYS A 21 6.42 31.63 -0.67
CA LYS A 21 6.86 31.67 0.75
C LYS A 21 5.75 31.27 1.72
N VAL A 22 4.49 31.60 1.39
CA VAL A 22 3.32 31.28 2.23
C VAL A 22 3.09 29.77 2.23
N ASP A 23 3.13 29.13 1.06
CA ASP A 23 2.90 27.71 0.90
C ASP A 23 4.01 26.89 1.58
N ARG A 24 5.27 27.27 1.40
CA ARG A 24 6.40 26.64 2.10
C ARG A 24 6.22 26.70 3.62
N LYS A 25 5.88 27.89 4.17
CA LYS A 25 5.61 28.04 5.60
C LYS A 25 4.41 27.21 6.06
N PHE A 26 3.38 27.13 5.24
CA PHE A 26 2.21 26.31 5.51
C PHE A 26 2.58 24.82 5.54
N VAL A 27 3.24 24.29 4.50
CA VAL A 27 3.70 22.90 4.44
C VAL A 27 4.59 22.56 5.65
N GLN A 28 5.57 23.41 5.96
CA GLN A 28 6.44 23.24 7.13
C GLN A 28 5.63 23.17 8.44
N SER A 29 4.65 24.08 8.61
CA SER A 29 3.79 24.10 9.79
C SER A 29 2.96 22.81 9.87
N MET A 30 2.39 22.34 8.74
CA MET A 30 1.58 21.13 8.71
C MET A 30 2.41 19.89 9.03
N LEU A 31 3.58 19.73 8.41
CA LEU A 31 4.45 18.58 8.69
C LEU A 31 4.90 18.55 10.16
N LYS A 32 5.32 19.69 10.73
CA LYS A 32 5.66 19.81 12.14
C LYS A 32 4.47 19.52 13.07
N GLY A 33 3.31 20.07 12.71
CA GLY A 33 2.11 19.92 13.52
C GLY A 33 1.54 18.49 13.48
N ILE A 34 1.50 17.83 12.31
CA ILE A 34 1.05 16.43 12.16
C ILE A 34 2.00 15.49 12.90
N SER A 35 3.32 15.62 12.69
CA SER A 35 4.32 14.79 13.38
C SER A 35 4.24 14.99 14.91
N GLY A 36 4.12 16.24 15.39
CA GLY A 36 4.08 16.54 16.83
C GLY A 36 2.76 16.18 17.52
N SER A 37 1.62 16.24 16.82
CA SER A 37 0.31 15.91 17.39
C SER A 37 -0.11 14.46 17.21
N ARG A 38 0.50 13.73 16.28
CA ARG A 38 0.05 12.41 15.82
C ARG A 38 -1.43 12.42 15.42
N SER A 39 -1.87 13.44 14.69
CA SER A 39 -3.28 13.62 14.35
C SER A 39 -3.45 14.44 13.08
N LEU A 40 -4.56 14.20 12.35
CA LEU A 40 -5.03 15.03 11.25
C LEU A 40 -6.09 16.06 11.68
N ASN A 41 -6.36 16.19 12.97
CA ASN A 41 -7.26 17.22 13.49
C ASN A 41 -6.53 18.57 13.56
N LEU A 42 -7.00 19.56 12.78
CA LEU A 42 -6.36 20.89 12.71
C LEU A 42 -6.23 21.60 14.06
N THR A 43 -7.14 21.35 15.02
CA THR A 43 -7.02 21.93 16.37
C THR A 43 -5.85 21.33 17.14
N GLU A 44 -5.63 20.01 17.00
CA GLU A 44 -4.50 19.32 17.63
C GLU A 44 -3.18 19.72 16.97
N ILE A 45 -3.17 19.79 15.63
CA ILE A 45 -2.03 20.31 14.84
C ILE A 45 -1.66 21.72 15.31
N ALA A 46 -2.65 22.64 15.37
CA ALA A 46 -2.42 24.01 15.81
C ALA A 46 -1.88 24.11 17.24
N ARG A 47 -2.36 23.24 18.14
CA ARG A 47 -1.88 23.19 19.54
C ARG A 47 -0.43 22.68 19.61
N ALA A 48 -0.07 21.69 18.80
CA ALA A 48 1.27 21.12 18.74
C ALA A 48 2.33 22.11 18.24
N LEU A 49 1.95 23.09 17.41
CA LEU A 49 2.87 24.10 16.88
C LEU A 49 3.38 25.08 17.94
N LYS A 50 2.65 25.27 19.06
CA LYS A 50 3.03 26.19 20.17
C LYS A 50 3.46 27.59 19.71
N GLU A 51 2.73 28.15 18.72
CA GLU A 51 3.02 29.49 18.19
C GLU A 51 2.68 30.60 19.21
N ASN A 52 3.38 31.74 19.13
CA ASN A 52 3.16 32.92 20.00
C ASN A 52 1.88 33.71 19.65
N ILE A 53 0.89 33.10 19.00
CA ILE A 53 -0.42 33.65 18.65
C ILE A 53 -1.51 32.75 19.22
N SER A 54 -2.75 33.22 19.28
CA SER A 54 -3.85 32.43 19.80
C SER A 54 -4.05 31.14 19.01
N LEU A 55 -4.47 30.07 19.68
CA LEU A 55 -4.80 28.79 19.06
C LEU A 55 -5.82 28.97 17.91
N HIS A 56 -6.81 29.86 18.11
CA HIS A 56 -7.80 30.16 17.09
C HIS A 56 -7.17 30.81 15.85
N ALA A 57 -6.23 31.73 16.02
CA ALA A 57 -5.54 32.37 14.90
C ALA A 57 -4.68 31.39 14.12
N THR A 58 -3.93 30.50 14.81
CA THR A 58 -3.17 29.41 14.16
C THR A 58 -4.10 28.48 13.38
N HIS A 59 -5.17 28.01 14.03
CA HIS A 59 -6.17 27.13 13.38
C HIS A 59 -6.78 27.79 12.12
N LYS A 60 -7.22 29.06 12.22
CA LYS A 60 -7.81 29.79 11.11
C LYS A 60 -6.82 29.97 9.93
N ARG A 61 -5.54 30.22 10.25
CA ARG A 61 -4.46 30.31 9.24
C ARG A 61 -4.26 28.97 8.52
N LEU A 62 -4.12 27.86 9.26
CA LEU A 62 -3.96 26.52 8.68
C LEU A 62 -5.18 26.14 7.84
N SER A 63 -6.38 26.34 8.36
CA SER A 63 -7.63 26.02 7.66
C SER A 63 -7.77 26.80 6.35
N ARG A 64 -7.34 28.06 6.30
CA ARG A 64 -7.41 28.88 5.08
C ARG A 64 -6.46 28.38 4.00
N ASN A 65 -5.22 28.02 4.37
CA ASN A 65 -4.23 27.55 3.40
C ASN A 65 -4.51 26.11 2.89
N LEU A 66 -5.31 25.33 3.62
CA LEU A 66 -5.83 24.05 3.13
C LEU A 66 -6.83 24.21 1.94
N TYR A 67 -7.25 25.41 1.60
CA TYR A 67 -8.19 25.69 0.50
C TYR A 67 -7.50 25.78 -0.87
N ASP A 68 -6.19 25.77 -0.92
CA ASP A 68 -5.47 25.87 -2.18
C ASP A 68 -5.47 24.53 -2.92
N GLU A 69 -6.33 24.41 -3.93
CA GLU A 69 -6.48 23.19 -4.73
C GLU A 69 -5.22 22.83 -5.53
N ALA A 70 -4.47 23.83 -5.98
CA ALA A 70 -3.22 23.61 -6.71
C ALA A 70 -2.13 22.98 -5.82
N LEU A 71 -2.25 23.16 -4.50
CA LEU A 71 -1.28 22.66 -3.55
C LEU A 71 -1.34 21.14 -3.40
N VAL A 72 -2.53 20.52 -3.57
CA VAL A 72 -2.70 19.06 -3.50
C VAL A 72 -1.79 18.37 -4.53
N GLU A 73 -1.94 18.74 -5.77
CA GLU A 73 -1.18 18.13 -6.86
C GLU A 73 0.31 18.47 -6.76
N ASN A 74 0.64 19.74 -6.48
CA ASN A 74 2.01 20.20 -6.33
C ASN A 74 2.77 19.42 -5.24
N ILE A 75 2.19 19.20 -4.06
CA ILE A 75 2.85 18.45 -2.98
C ILE A 75 2.92 16.97 -3.33
N SER A 76 1.86 16.40 -3.92
CA SER A 76 1.85 15.00 -4.37
C SER A 76 2.96 14.73 -5.40
N GLU A 77 3.13 15.58 -6.39
CA GLU A 77 4.19 15.47 -7.40
C GLU A 77 5.59 15.60 -6.79
N ARG A 78 5.77 16.50 -5.82
CA ARG A 78 7.05 16.67 -5.13
C ARG A 78 7.42 15.46 -4.28
N LEU A 79 6.44 14.90 -3.57
CA LEU A 79 6.64 13.68 -2.78
C LEU A 79 7.01 12.51 -3.71
N LEU A 80 6.25 12.34 -4.79
CA LEU A 80 6.49 11.31 -5.79
C LEU A 80 7.89 11.44 -6.41
N ARG A 81 8.32 12.65 -6.79
CA ARG A 81 9.66 12.88 -7.30
C ARG A 81 10.74 12.58 -6.27
N LEU A 82 10.59 13.04 -5.03
CA LEU A 82 11.54 12.76 -3.95
C LEU A 82 11.70 11.26 -3.70
N GLY A 83 10.60 10.52 -3.84
CA GLY A 83 10.61 9.06 -3.72
C GLY A 83 11.15 8.36 -4.97
N SER A 84 10.86 8.87 -6.17
CA SER A 84 11.31 8.26 -7.43
C SER A 84 12.84 8.23 -7.57
N GLU A 85 13.56 9.17 -6.94
CA GLU A 85 15.03 9.16 -6.87
C GLU A 85 15.60 7.89 -6.21
N ARG A 86 14.77 7.15 -5.47
CA ARG A 86 15.14 5.92 -4.73
C ARG A 86 14.72 4.65 -5.47
N VAL A 87 13.97 4.78 -6.56
CA VAL A 87 13.43 3.63 -7.28
C VAL A 87 14.40 3.14 -8.34
N GLY A 88 14.82 1.89 -8.21
CA GLY A 88 15.63 1.16 -9.18
C GLY A 88 14.87 0.01 -9.82
N PRO A 89 15.55 -0.76 -10.71
CA PRO A 89 14.91 -1.86 -11.45
C PRO A 89 14.30 -2.96 -10.57
N ASN A 90 14.88 -3.18 -9.39
CA ASN A 90 14.48 -4.24 -8.45
C ASN A 90 13.54 -3.73 -7.34
N THR A 91 13.28 -2.43 -7.28
CA THR A 91 12.40 -1.85 -6.27
C THR A 91 10.98 -2.37 -6.43
N ARG A 92 10.37 -2.80 -5.33
CA ARG A 92 8.95 -3.16 -5.28
C ARG A 92 8.12 -1.89 -5.20
N LEU A 93 7.15 -1.78 -6.08
CA LEU A 93 6.10 -0.77 -6.07
C LEU A 93 4.83 -1.43 -5.54
N ILE A 94 4.64 -1.40 -4.23
CA ILE A 94 3.54 -2.08 -3.55
C ILE A 94 2.29 -1.21 -3.66
N VAL A 95 1.25 -1.74 -4.30
CA VAL A 95 -0.04 -1.06 -4.46
C VAL A 95 -1.01 -1.61 -3.42
N HIS A 96 -1.57 -0.71 -2.63
CA HIS A 96 -2.54 -1.04 -1.60
C HIS A 96 -3.73 -0.09 -1.68
N VAL A 97 -4.95 -0.64 -1.64
CA VAL A 97 -6.19 0.13 -1.57
C VAL A 97 -6.83 -0.11 -0.21
N SER A 98 -7.22 0.96 0.45
CA SER A 98 -7.92 0.92 1.73
C SER A 98 -9.11 1.87 1.73
N GLU A 99 -9.90 1.82 2.77
CA GLU A 99 -11.01 2.75 2.99
C GLU A 99 -10.71 3.67 4.17
N LEU A 100 -11.04 4.94 4.00
CA LEU A 100 -10.98 5.95 5.05
C LEU A 100 -12.41 6.21 5.51
N HIS A 101 -12.84 5.49 6.55
CA HIS A 101 -14.18 5.59 7.07
C HIS A 101 -14.37 6.83 7.92
N LYS A 102 -15.58 7.38 7.92
CA LYS A 102 -15.96 8.48 8.77
C LYS A 102 -17.29 8.21 9.45
N LYS A 103 -17.19 7.53 10.58
CA LYS A 103 -18.35 7.24 11.42
C LYS A 103 -19.13 8.52 11.75
N PHE A 104 -20.42 8.54 11.52
CA PHE A 104 -21.34 9.66 11.80
C PHE A 104 -21.15 10.94 10.95
N ALA A 105 -20.27 10.98 9.95
CA ALA A 105 -20.21 12.13 9.05
C ALA A 105 -21.37 12.11 8.04
N ARG A 106 -22.00 13.27 7.83
CA ARG A 106 -23.12 13.43 6.88
C ARG A 106 -22.95 14.63 5.93
N LYS A 107 -21.91 15.43 6.12
CA LYS A 107 -21.77 16.72 5.44
C LYS A 107 -20.38 16.90 4.78
N ILE A 108 -19.66 15.83 4.57
CA ILE A 108 -18.38 15.91 3.84
C ILE A 108 -18.71 15.89 2.35
N GLU A 109 -18.11 16.79 1.61
CA GLU A 109 -18.24 16.87 0.15
C GLU A 109 -17.87 15.54 -0.48
N PHE A 110 -18.73 15.02 -1.36
CA PHE A 110 -18.56 13.73 -2.05
C PHE A 110 -18.36 12.50 -1.13
N LEU A 111 -18.83 12.56 0.12
CA LEU A 111 -18.85 11.38 0.96
C LEU A 111 -19.85 10.37 0.38
N PRO A 112 -19.44 9.13 0.07
CA PRO A 112 -20.36 8.11 -0.43
C PRO A 112 -21.53 7.88 0.50
N ILE A 113 -22.72 7.68 -0.07
CA ILE A 113 -23.90 7.28 0.70
C ILE A 113 -23.66 5.84 1.14
N ALA A 114 -23.67 5.61 2.45
CA ALA A 114 -23.53 4.26 2.99
C ALA A 114 -24.72 3.40 2.57
N GLU A 115 -24.46 2.21 2.01
CA GLU A 115 -25.46 1.16 1.88
C GLU A 115 -25.92 0.69 3.27
N GLU A 116 -27.07 0.02 3.34
CA GLU A 116 -27.58 -0.50 4.63
C GLU A 116 -26.49 -1.36 5.30
N ASN A 117 -26.07 -0.93 6.50
CA ASN A 117 -25.04 -1.55 7.34
C ASN A 117 -23.55 -1.35 6.92
N ALA A 118 -23.23 -0.54 5.92
CA ALA A 118 -21.86 -0.16 5.59
C ALA A 118 -21.50 1.22 6.17
N GLU A 119 -20.26 1.42 6.57
CA GLU A 119 -19.76 2.75 6.97
C GLU A 119 -19.38 3.54 5.70
N ALA A 120 -19.83 4.79 5.60
CA ALA A 120 -19.43 5.68 4.51
C ALA A 120 -17.93 5.97 4.58
N GLY A 121 -17.22 5.82 3.47
CA GLY A 121 -15.77 6.00 3.41
C GLY A 121 -15.28 6.44 2.03
N PHE A 122 -14.12 7.07 2.03
CA PHE A 122 -13.37 7.37 0.80
C PHE A 122 -12.42 6.21 0.50
N LYS A 123 -12.22 5.89 -0.77
CA LYS A 123 -11.18 4.97 -1.18
C LYS A 123 -9.82 5.68 -1.17
N VAL A 124 -8.78 4.95 -0.78
CA VAL A 124 -7.41 5.45 -0.72
C VAL A 124 -6.48 4.44 -1.37
N CYS A 125 -5.82 4.82 -2.47
CA CYS A 125 -4.73 4.06 -3.05
C CYS A 125 -3.40 4.61 -2.53
N GLU A 126 -2.60 3.75 -1.95
CA GLU A 126 -1.25 4.04 -1.52
C GLU A 126 -0.27 3.21 -2.34
N ILE A 127 0.75 3.86 -2.92
CA ILE A 127 1.84 3.17 -3.62
C ILE A 127 3.13 3.44 -2.87
N ILE A 128 3.78 2.35 -2.46
CA ILE A 128 4.95 2.36 -1.57
C ILE A 128 6.12 1.74 -2.31
N ALA A 129 7.27 2.43 -2.34
CA ALA A 129 8.53 1.86 -2.80
C ALA A 129 9.24 1.13 -1.66
N SER A 130 9.72 -0.08 -1.91
CA SER A 130 10.50 -0.87 -0.95
C SER A 130 11.54 -1.73 -1.67
N GLU A 131 12.76 -1.77 -1.14
CA GLU A 131 13.78 -2.69 -1.65
C GLU A 131 13.55 -4.11 -1.13
N PRO A 132 13.79 -5.16 -1.96
CA PRO A 132 13.52 -6.55 -1.58
C PRO A 132 14.27 -7.02 -0.33
N GLU A 133 15.48 -6.53 -0.11
CA GLU A 133 16.37 -6.93 0.99
C GLU A 133 16.32 -5.99 2.19
N SER A 134 15.50 -4.93 2.11
CA SER A 134 15.37 -3.91 3.15
C SER A 134 13.97 -3.92 3.75
N LYS A 135 13.88 -3.66 5.05
CA LYS A 135 12.61 -3.37 5.71
C LYS A 135 12.21 -1.89 5.58
N THR A 136 13.06 -1.08 4.94
CA THR A 136 12.73 0.32 4.69
C THR A 136 11.79 0.44 3.50
N TYR A 137 10.95 1.46 3.56
CA TYR A 137 10.04 1.80 2.49
C TYR A 137 9.89 3.33 2.36
N PHE A 138 9.27 3.79 1.29
CA PHE A 138 8.94 5.20 1.10
C PHE A 138 7.59 5.32 0.39
N PRO A 139 6.63 6.11 0.92
CA PRO A 139 5.37 6.35 0.23
C PRO A 139 5.62 7.25 -0.98
N LEU A 140 5.24 6.76 -2.17
CA LEU A 140 5.36 7.49 -3.43
C LEU A 140 4.13 8.30 -3.74
N LEU A 141 2.96 7.69 -3.54
CA LEU A 141 1.68 8.27 -3.88
C LEU A 141 0.63 7.88 -2.84
N THR A 142 -0.19 8.85 -2.45
CA THR A 142 -1.46 8.63 -1.76
C THR A 142 -2.54 9.34 -2.56
N HIS A 143 -3.47 8.57 -3.12
CA HIS A 143 -4.58 9.07 -3.91
C HIS A 143 -5.89 8.73 -3.24
N VAL A 144 -6.74 9.74 -3.02
CA VAL A 144 -8.04 9.60 -2.37
C VAL A 144 -9.12 9.88 -3.40
N TRP A 145 -10.12 9.00 -3.51
CA TRP A 145 -11.26 9.22 -4.39
C TRP A 145 -12.58 8.79 -3.76
N SER A 146 -13.66 9.16 -4.44
CA SER A 146 -15.02 8.78 -4.15
C SER A 146 -15.80 8.63 -5.45
N HIS A 147 -16.71 7.69 -5.51
CA HIS A 147 -17.61 7.51 -6.65
C HIS A 147 -18.64 8.66 -6.82
N GLU A 148 -18.81 9.51 -5.79
CA GLU A 148 -19.66 10.71 -5.85
C GLU A 148 -18.98 11.91 -6.53
N VAL A 149 -17.69 11.83 -6.84
CA VAL A 149 -16.95 12.93 -7.50
C VAL A 149 -17.37 13.03 -8.96
N PRO A 150 -17.74 14.23 -9.47
CA PRO A 150 -18.04 14.40 -10.88
C PRO A 150 -16.88 13.94 -11.77
N GLY A 151 -17.18 13.10 -12.76
CA GLY A 151 -16.17 12.54 -13.67
C GLY A 151 -15.48 11.28 -13.16
N PHE A 152 -15.88 10.75 -12.01
CA PHE A 152 -15.47 9.41 -11.59
C PHE A 152 -15.92 8.38 -12.65
N SER A 153 -15.02 7.50 -13.04
CA SER A 153 -15.30 6.43 -14.02
C SER A 153 -15.40 5.07 -13.33
N SER A 154 -14.32 4.65 -12.67
CA SER A 154 -14.31 3.40 -11.92
C SER A 154 -13.14 3.34 -10.94
N ASP A 155 -13.27 2.54 -9.88
CA ASP A 155 -12.17 2.23 -8.94
C ASP A 155 -10.96 1.64 -9.68
N ALA A 156 -11.21 0.85 -10.72
CA ALA A 156 -10.16 0.24 -11.51
C ALA A 156 -9.31 1.28 -12.25
N GLU A 157 -9.95 2.30 -12.83
CA GLU A 157 -9.23 3.40 -13.49
C GLU A 157 -8.45 4.26 -12.50
N GLU A 158 -9.00 4.55 -11.31
CA GLU A 158 -8.30 5.32 -10.29
C GLU A 158 -7.01 4.62 -9.84
N VAL A 159 -7.06 3.31 -9.62
CA VAL A 159 -5.88 2.50 -9.28
C VAL A 159 -4.89 2.44 -10.45
N PHE A 160 -5.37 2.14 -11.66
CA PHE A 160 -4.52 2.03 -12.85
C PHE A 160 -3.81 3.36 -13.17
N ASN A 161 -4.52 4.48 -13.09
CA ASN A 161 -3.94 5.81 -13.30
C ASN A 161 -2.91 6.15 -12.22
N SER A 162 -3.15 5.75 -10.97
CA SER A 162 -2.18 5.89 -9.88
C SER A 162 -0.89 5.13 -10.16
N VAL A 163 -0.99 3.88 -10.61
CA VAL A 163 0.16 3.04 -11.02
C VAL A 163 0.91 3.69 -12.18
N ARG A 164 0.20 4.14 -13.21
CA ARG A 164 0.83 4.80 -14.36
C ARG A 164 1.52 6.11 -13.99
N LYS A 165 0.92 6.90 -13.10
CA LYS A 165 1.54 8.14 -12.59
C LYS A 165 2.88 7.85 -11.90
N VAL A 166 2.94 6.82 -11.07
CA VAL A 166 4.18 6.40 -10.39
C VAL A 166 5.19 5.89 -11.40
N LEU A 167 4.82 4.99 -12.30
CA LEU A 167 5.73 4.44 -13.32
C LEU A 167 6.29 5.53 -14.24
N HIS A 168 5.48 6.50 -14.63
CA HIS A 168 5.97 7.66 -15.39
C HIS A 168 7.05 8.43 -14.61
N ALA A 169 6.81 8.71 -13.33
CA ALA A 169 7.75 9.44 -12.48
C ALA A 169 9.05 8.66 -12.20
N THR A 170 8.99 7.33 -12.20
CA THR A 170 10.15 6.45 -12.00
C THR A 170 10.81 6.01 -13.31
N SER A 171 10.45 6.60 -14.46
CA SER A 171 10.93 6.21 -15.79
C SER A 171 10.71 4.72 -16.07
N ASN A 172 9.58 4.17 -15.67
CA ASN A 172 9.20 2.76 -15.73
C ASN A 172 10.16 1.82 -14.97
N GLN A 173 10.87 2.34 -13.97
CA GLN A 173 11.65 1.54 -13.05
C GLN A 173 10.76 0.95 -11.95
N GLY A 174 11.20 -0.19 -11.41
CA GLY A 174 10.49 -0.93 -10.37
C GLY A 174 9.53 -1.98 -10.92
N MET A 175 9.03 -2.79 -10.03
CA MET A 175 8.04 -3.84 -10.31
C MET A 175 6.81 -3.63 -9.44
N VAL A 176 5.63 -3.61 -10.04
CA VAL A 176 4.34 -3.48 -9.36
C VAL A 176 4.01 -4.79 -8.64
N PHE A 177 3.78 -4.70 -7.34
CA PHE A 177 3.34 -5.80 -6.50
C PHE A 177 1.91 -5.55 -6.03
N ILE A 178 1.04 -6.51 -6.25
CA ILE A 178 -0.36 -6.46 -5.81
C ILE A 178 -0.68 -7.78 -5.11
N ASP A 179 -1.16 -7.66 -3.87
CA ASP A 179 -1.96 -8.71 -3.26
C ASP A 179 -3.43 -8.41 -3.60
N ASN A 180 -4.15 -9.42 -3.95
CA ASN A 180 -5.48 -9.23 -4.51
C ASN A 180 -6.57 -8.86 -3.47
N GLY A 181 -6.28 -8.86 -2.17
CA GLY A 181 -7.30 -8.56 -1.16
C GLY A 181 -7.82 -7.11 -1.16
N THR A 182 -7.14 -6.20 -1.87
CA THR A 182 -7.46 -4.76 -1.81
C THR A 182 -7.63 -4.10 -3.17
N VAL A 183 -7.13 -4.72 -4.25
CA VAL A 183 -7.19 -4.19 -5.62
C VAL A 183 -8.15 -5.05 -6.45
N SER A 184 -9.12 -4.44 -7.11
CA SER A 184 -10.12 -5.15 -7.90
C SER A 184 -9.51 -5.91 -9.08
N GLN A 185 -10.14 -7.03 -9.48
CA GLN A 185 -9.73 -7.80 -10.66
C GLN A 185 -9.71 -6.92 -11.93
N ALA A 186 -10.68 -6.01 -12.08
CA ALA A 186 -10.72 -5.10 -13.23
C ALA A 186 -9.46 -4.19 -13.30
N ALA A 187 -8.93 -3.72 -12.17
CA ALA A 187 -7.68 -2.98 -12.16
C ALA A 187 -6.47 -3.86 -12.52
N CYS A 188 -6.45 -5.10 -12.04
CA CYS A 188 -5.44 -6.08 -12.43
C CYS A 188 -5.48 -6.37 -13.94
N ASP A 189 -6.66 -6.51 -14.52
CA ASP A 189 -6.84 -6.75 -15.97
C ASP A 189 -6.29 -5.58 -16.81
N MET A 190 -6.50 -4.33 -16.37
CA MET A 190 -5.90 -3.17 -17.02
C MET A 190 -4.36 -3.21 -16.94
N ILE A 191 -3.80 -3.62 -15.81
CA ILE A 191 -2.34 -3.79 -15.63
C ILE A 191 -1.81 -4.93 -16.50
N PHE A 192 -2.54 -6.06 -16.61
CA PHE A 192 -2.16 -7.18 -17.48
C PHE A 192 -2.15 -6.80 -18.96
N ALA A 193 -3.05 -5.91 -19.36
CA ALA A 193 -3.14 -5.41 -20.73
C ALA A 193 -2.00 -4.45 -21.10
N ASP A 194 -1.46 -3.70 -20.13
CA ASP A 194 -0.38 -2.73 -20.37
C ASP A 194 0.98 -3.42 -20.48
N ARG A 195 1.61 -3.35 -21.65
CA ARG A 195 2.89 -3.99 -21.94
C ARG A 195 4.09 -3.33 -21.27
N MET A 196 3.95 -2.11 -20.81
CA MET A 196 5.04 -1.36 -20.18
C MET A 196 5.17 -1.65 -18.68
N ILE A 197 4.14 -2.20 -18.06
CA ILE A 197 4.11 -2.44 -16.62
C ILE A 197 4.77 -3.78 -16.29
N ASN A 198 5.82 -3.76 -15.46
CA ASN A 198 6.36 -4.96 -14.85
C ASN A 198 5.62 -5.24 -13.53
N TYR A 199 5.23 -6.50 -13.32
CA TYR A 199 4.39 -6.83 -12.17
C TYR A 199 4.66 -8.23 -11.60
N MET A 200 4.28 -8.40 -10.34
CA MET A 200 3.96 -9.66 -9.68
C MET A 200 2.62 -9.51 -8.95
N ILE A 201 1.61 -10.22 -9.41
CA ILE A 201 0.23 -10.08 -8.93
C ILE A 201 -0.26 -11.45 -8.49
N LEU A 202 -0.81 -11.52 -7.27
CA LEU A 202 -1.62 -12.63 -6.82
C LEU A 202 -2.98 -12.54 -7.53
N VAL A 203 -3.46 -13.61 -8.14
CA VAL A 203 -4.73 -13.62 -8.88
C VAL A 203 -5.75 -14.47 -8.13
N GLU A 204 -6.82 -13.84 -7.64
CA GLU A 204 -7.90 -14.56 -6.95
C GLU A 204 -8.85 -15.26 -7.94
N ASP A 205 -9.13 -14.61 -9.07
CA ASP A 205 -9.98 -15.23 -10.09
C ASP A 205 -9.28 -16.43 -10.73
N ARG A 206 -9.45 -17.59 -10.13
CA ARG A 206 -8.90 -18.85 -10.62
C ARG A 206 -9.51 -19.31 -11.94
N SER A 207 -10.62 -18.73 -12.35
CA SER A 207 -11.26 -18.99 -13.66
C SER A 207 -10.57 -18.26 -14.82
N MET A 208 -9.73 -17.26 -14.51
CA MET A 208 -8.96 -16.50 -15.50
C MET A 208 -8.19 -17.46 -16.41
N GLN A 209 -8.30 -17.21 -17.71
CA GLN A 209 -7.67 -18.06 -18.74
C GLN A 209 -6.25 -17.58 -19.07
N VAL A 210 -5.36 -18.52 -19.23
CA VAL A 210 -4.01 -18.30 -19.76
C VAL A 210 -3.74 -19.31 -20.89
N ARG A 211 -2.84 -18.97 -21.81
CA ARG A 211 -2.48 -19.83 -22.94
C ARG A 211 -1.09 -20.43 -22.74
N VAL A 212 -1.01 -21.75 -22.85
CA VAL A 212 0.24 -22.51 -22.91
C VAL A 212 0.34 -23.14 -24.30
N ARG A 213 1.29 -22.68 -25.12
CA ARG A 213 1.38 -23.04 -26.55
C ARG A 213 0.08 -22.69 -27.28
N ASN A 214 -0.71 -23.69 -27.68
CA ASN A 214 -1.97 -23.51 -28.44
C ASN A 214 -3.23 -23.71 -27.56
N ASP A 215 -3.06 -24.24 -26.36
CA ASP A 215 -4.17 -24.58 -25.47
C ASP A 215 -4.41 -23.49 -24.43
N CYS A 216 -5.68 -23.30 -24.06
CA CYS A 216 -6.10 -22.41 -22.97
C CYS A 216 -6.38 -23.22 -21.71
N PHE A 217 -5.95 -22.71 -20.57
CA PHE A 217 -6.17 -23.30 -19.25
C PHE A 217 -6.60 -22.22 -18.28
N SER A 218 -7.50 -22.56 -17.36
CA SER A 218 -7.77 -21.70 -16.20
C SER A 218 -6.58 -21.71 -15.25
N LEU A 219 -6.45 -20.68 -14.41
CA LEU A 219 -5.41 -20.66 -13.38
C LEU A 219 -5.56 -21.82 -12.40
N GLU A 220 -6.79 -22.29 -12.11
CA GLU A 220 -7.03 -23.50 -11.33
C GLU A 220 -6.39 -24.73 -11.98
N GLN A 221 -6.64 -24.93 -13.27
CA GLN A 221 -6.01 -26.03 -14.02
C GLN A 221 -4.47 -25.90 -14.06
N MET A 222 -3.97 -24.67 -14.08
CA MET A 222 -2.52 -24.43 -14.04
C MET A 222 -1.91 -24.77 -12.69
N LEU A 223 -2.63 -24.55 -11.57
CA LEU A 223 -2.20 -24.97 -10.24
C LEU A 223 -1.98 -26.48 -10.14
N ASP A 224 -2.84 -27.28 -10.81
CA ASP A 224 -2.71 -28.74 -10.83
C ASP A 224 -1.57 -29.22 -11.76
N ARG A 225 -1.31 -28.49 -12.84
CA ARG A 225 -0.32 -28.88 -13.87
C ARG A 225 1.11 -28.50 -13.54
N VAL A 226 1.29 -27.40 -12.78
CA VAL A 226 2.64 -26.88 -12.50
C VAL A 226 3.22 -27.54 -11.27
N GLU A 227 4.24 -28.35 -11.49
CA GLU A 227 4.99 -29.00 -10.43
C GLU A 227 5.77 -27.97 -9.59
N THR A 228 5.55 -27.99 -8.28
CA THR A 228 6.27 -27.12 -7.33
C THR A 228 7.62 -27.76 -6.96
N ARG A 229 8.67 -27.44 -7.72
CA ARG A 229 9.99 -28.08 -7.64
C ARG A 229 10.87 -27.56 -6.53
N TYR A 230 10.63 -26.33 -6.07
CA TYR A 230 11.50 -25.69 -5.08
C TYR A 230 10.73 -25.38 -3.81
N GLY A 231 11.33 -25.70 -2.68
CA GLY A 231 10.69 -25.49 -1.39
C GLY A 231 11.64 -24.91 -0.34
N LYS A 232 11.04 -24.32 0.69
CA LYS A 232 11.69 -23.85 1.91
C LYS A 232 10.74 -23.91 3.09
N ILE A 233 11.30 -23.80 4.29
CA ILE A 233 10.56 -23.65 5.53
C ILE A 233 10.70 -22.19 5.98
N LEU A 234 9.56 -21.57 6.32
CA LEU A 234 9.50 -20.29 6.99
C LEU A 234 9.07 -20.50 8.43
N TYR A 235 9.81 -19.93 9.35
CA TYR A 235 9.43 -19.88 10.76
C TYR A 235 8.67 -18.57 10.99
N LYS A 236 7.43 -18.66 11.47
CA LYS A 236 6.64 -17.47 11.83
C LYS A 236 6.15 -17.62 13.26
N LEU A 237 6.38 -16.58 14.05
CA LEU A 237 5.73 -16.44 15.35
C LEU A 237 4.27 -16.03 15.11
N VAL A 238 3.34 -16.89 15.45
CA VAL A 238 1.92 -16.62 15.39
C VAL A 238 1.43 -16.30 16.80
N PRO A 239 0.81 -15.13 17.04
CA PRO A 239 0.18 -14.86 18.34
C PRO A 239 -0.99 -15.85 18.54
N VAL A 240 -0.90 -16.69 19.54
CA VAL A 240 -1.91 -17.73 19.82
C VAL A 240 -3.08 -17.20 20.66
N GLY A 241 -3.57 -16.01 20.37
CA GLY A 241 -4.83 -15.52 20.96
C GLY A 241 -6.05 -16.40 20.68
N ILE A 242 -5.98 -17.29 19.68
CA ILE A 242 -7.04 -18.24 19.33
C ILE A 242 -7.01 -19.52 20.19
N LEU A 243 -5.88 -19.86 20.82
CA LEU A 243 -5.69 -21.13 21.56
C LEU A 243 -5.37 -20.96 23.05
N GLY A 244 -5.43 -19.74 23.60
CA GLY A 244 -5.26 -19.53 25.05
C GLY A 244 -3.84 -19.77 25.60
N ALA A 245 -2.83 -19.86 24.75
CA ALA A 245 -1.42 -20.05 25.13
C ALA A 245 -0.52 -18.99 24.50
N SER A 246 0.66 -18.79 25.08
CA SER A 246 1.74 -17.92 24.60
C SER A 246 2.19 -18.28 23.17
N GLN A 247 2.76 -17.34 22.44
CA GLN A 247 3.27 -17.45 21.06
C GLN A 247 3.77 -18.85 20.69
N THR A 248 3.28 -19.37 19.56
CA THR A 248 3.72 -20.67 19.02
C THR A 248 4.47 -20.43 17.71
N ASP A 249 5.63 -21.06 17.56
CA ASP A 249 6.34 -21.09 16.29
C ASP A 249 5.55 -21.94 15.30
N LEU A 250 5.16 -21.35 14.18
CA LEU A 250 4.51 -22.05 13.09
C LEU A 250 5.51 -22.32 11.98
N ASP A 251 5.77 -23.60 11.72
CA ASP A 251 6.53 -24.03 10.56
C ASP A 251 5.64 -23.96 9.33
N LEU A 252 5.90 -23.01 8.44
CA LEU A 252 5.22 -22.89 7.16
C LEU A 252 6.11 -23.45 6.06
N PHE A 253 5.70 -24.58 5.48
CA PHE A 253 6.34 -25.17 4.30
C PHE A 253 5.84 -24.44 3.07
N VAL A 254 6.75 -23.88 2.30
CA VAL A 254 6.47 -23.11 1.09
C VAL A 254 7.11 -23.81 -0.10
N HIS A 255 6.31 -24.20 -1.09
CA HIS A 255 6.78 -24.81 -2.34
C HIS A 255 6.35 -23.96 -3.52
N ALA A 256 7.23 -23.76 -4.48
CA ALA A 256 6.95 -22.96 -5.68
C ALA A 256 7.36 -23.69 -6.97
N GLY A 257 6.57 -23.46 -8.00
CA GLY A 257 6.84 -23.88 -9.35
C GLY A 257 6.44 -22.78 -10.33
N CYS A 258 7.02 -22.77 -11.53
CA CYS A 258 6.67 -21.77 -12.53
C CYS A 258 6.54 -22.39 -13.94
N SER A 259 5.72 -21.75 -14.77
CA SER A 259 5.53 -22.08 -16.18
C SER A 259 5.32 -20.81 -17.01
N GLY A 260 5.93 -20.75 -18.19
CA GLY A 260 5.68 -19.68 -19.15
C GLY A 260 4.29 -19.80 -19.74
N VAL A 261 3.53 -18.71 -19.71
CA VAL A 261 2.17 -18.61 -20.27
C VAL A 261 2.01 -17.31 -21.05
N LYS A 262 0.90 -17.17 -21.79
CA LYS A 262 0.48 -15.92 -22.43
C LYS A 262 -0.88 -15.50 -21.91
N ILE A 263 -1.06 -14.21 -21.67
CA ILE A 263 -2.35 -13.63 -21.35
C ILE A 263 -3.15 -13.51 -22.67
N PRO A 264 -4.32 -14.14 -22.80
CA PRO A 264 -5.05 -14.18 -24.06
C PRO A 264 -5.44 -12.80 -24.60
N SER A 265 -5.85 -11.87 -23.72
CA SER A 265 -6.31 -10.53 -24.07
C SER A 265 -5.22 -9.65 -24.70
N SER A 266 -3.98 -9.74 -24.21
CA SER A 266 -2.85 -8.92 -24.68
C SER A 266 -1.83 -9.68 -25.53
N GLY A 267 -1.87 -11.02 -25.52
CA GLY A 267 -0.86 -11.88 -26.12
C GLY A 267 0.52 -11.78 -25.42
N ARG A 268 0.60 -11.09 -24.28
CA ARG A 268 1.85 -10.86 -23.55
C ARG A 268 2.36 -12.16 -22.94
N PRO A 269 3.65 -12.52 -23.17
CA PRO A 269 4.28 -13.63 -22.46
C PRO A 269 4.56 -13.23 -21.03
N VAL A 270 4.19 -14.07 -20.08
CA VAL A 270 4.41 -13.89 -18.62
C VAL A 270 4.73 -15.25 -18.01
N ASN A 271 5.14 -15.25 -16.75
CA ASN A 271 5.28 -16.48 -15.98
C ASN A 271 4.11 -16.63 -15.02
N PHE A 272 3.50 -17.80 -15.02
CA PHE A 272 2.61 -18.29 -13.99
C PHE A 272 3.46 -18.92 -12.88
N ILE A 273 3.17 -18.58 -11.61
CA ILE A 273 3.79 -19.20 -10.44
C ILE A 273 2.70 -19.88 -9.62
N SER A 274 2.87 -21.18 -9.36
CA SER A 274 2.11 -21.92 -8.36
C SER A 274 2.88 -21.87 -7.05
N LEU A 275 2.28 -21.27 -6.02
CA LEU A 275 2.82 -21.24 -4.66
C LEU A 275 1.95 -22.12 -3.78
N ARG A 276 2.50 -23.17 -3.21
CA ARG A 276 1.83 -24.05 -2.26
C ARG A 276 2.38 -23.82 -0.86
N THR A 277 1.48 -23.66 0.08
CA THR A 277 1.81 -23.47 1.50
C THR A 277 1.11 -24.52 2.33
N LYS A 278 1.81 -25.06 3.33
CA LYS A 278 1.31 -26.04 4.27
C LYS A 278 1.97 -25.86 5.62
N SER A 279 1.27 -26.13 6.70
CA SER A 279 1.85 -26.18 8.04
C SER A 279 1.33 -27.40 8.81
N SER A 280 1.81 -27.60 10.02
CA SER A 280 1.31 -28.66 10.90
C SER A 280 -0.17 -28.50 11.29
N ILE A 281 -0.70 -27.28 11.21
CA ILE A 281 -2.09 -26.95 11.62
C ILE A 281 -2.96 -26.43 10.47
N LEU A 282 -2.39 -26.18 9.29
CA LEU A 282 -3.10 -25.64 8.12
C LEU A 282 -3.00 -26.65 6.99
N GLU A 283 -4.12 -26.90 6.32
CA GLU A 283 -4.15 -27.67 5.09
C GLU A 283 -3.33 -27.01 3.97
N GLU A 284 -2.98 -27.80 2.96
CA GLU A 284 -2.25 -27.30 1.82
C GLU A 284 -3.11 -26.31 1.03
N HIS A 285 -2.59 -25.10 0.86
CA HIS A 285 -3.22 -24.05 0.04
C HIS A 285 -2.34 -23.72 -1.15
N ALA A 286 -2.95 -23.69 -2.34
CA ALA A 286 -2.29 -23.32 -3.59
C ALA A 286 -2.74 -21.93 -4.05
N THR A 287 -1.77 -21.07 -4.34
CA THR A 287 -2.01 -19.67 -4.73
C THR A 287 -1.39 -19.39 -6.10
N PRO A 288 -2.16 -18.88 -7.06
CA PRO A 288 -1.69 -18.53 -8.40
C PRO A 288 -1.15 -17.10 -8.44
N PHE A 289 -0.01 -16.91 -9.10
CA PHE A 289 0.56 -15.61 -9.40
C PHE A 289 0.85 -15.49 -10.89
N LEU A 290 0.72 -14.26 -11.40
CA LEU A 290 1.24 -13.88 -12.69
C LEU A 290 2.34 -12.83 -12.54
N THR A 291 3.45 -13.01 -13.26
CA THR A 291 4.57 -12.09 -13.23
C THR A 291 5.22 -11.90 -14.58
N THR A 292 5.68 -10.70 -14.83
CA THR A 292 6.50 -10.37 -16.01
C THR A 292 7.98 -10.69 -15.83
N GLN A 293 8.39 -11.04 -14.60
CA GLN A 293 9.78 -11.43 -14.34
C GLN A 293 10.15 -12.65 -15.17
N THR A 294 11.26 -12.53 -15.89
CA THR A 294 11.83 -13.61 -16.72
C THR A 294 12.87 -14.43 -15.94
N ASN A 295 13.34 -15.54 -16.54
CA ASN A 295 14.45 -16.35 -16.02
C ASN A 295 14.20 -16.98 -14.62
N LEU A 296 12.97 -17.39 -14.34
CA LEU A 296 12.59 -18.03 -13.07
C LEU A 296 12.93 -19.54 -13.00
N ARG A 297 13.84 -20.02 -13.86
CA ARG A 297 14.19 -21.46 -13.94
C ARG A 297 15.08 -21.93 -12.78
N SER A 298 15.81 -21.04 -12.13
CA SER A 298 16.66 -21.39 -10.99
C SER A 298 15.91 -21.24 -9.67
N ARG A 299 16.26 -22.11 -8.70
CA ARG A 299 15.73 -21.99 -7.33
C ARG A 299 15.94 -20.60 -6.75
N LYS A 300 17.14 -20.02 -6.93
CA LYS A 300 17.48 -18.68 -6.40
C LYS A 300 16.55 -17.61 -6.96
N ALA A 301 16.31 -17.61 -8.27
CA ALA A 301 15.47 -16.60 -8.90
C ALA A 301 14.00 -16.72 -8.49
N LEU A 302 13.43 -17.95 -8.56
CA LEU A 302 12.03 -18.17 -8.22
C LEU A 302 11.77 -17.92 -6.73
N MET A 303 12.56 -18.54 -5.85
CA MET A 303 12.36 -18.36 -4.41
C MET A 303 12.67 -16.95 -3.94
N GLY A 304 13.63 -16.24 -4.55
CA GLY A 304 13.90 -14.83 -4.26
C GLY A 304 12.71 -13.93 -4.61
N LEU A 305 12.02 -14.21 -5.73
CA LEU A 305 10.81 -13.46 -6.09
C LEU A 305 9.64 -13.78 -5.13
N VAL A 306 9.48 -15.05 -4.77
CA VAL A 306 8.51 -15.47 -3.74
C VAL A 306 8.80 -14.79 -2.40
N ASP A 307 10.06 -14.72 -1.97
CA ASP A 307 10.45 -14.03 -0.75
C ASP A 307 10.14 -12.54 -0.79
N SER A 308 10.39 -11.91 -1.92
CA SER A 308 10.03 -10.51 -2.15
C SER A 308 8.53 -10.28 -1.99
N PHE A 309 7.69 -11.21 -2.46
CA PHE A 309 6.24 -11.11 -2.30
C PHE A 309 5.83 -11.34 -0.83
N LEU A 310 6.32 -12.41 -0.20
CA LEU A 310 5.97 -12.74 1.18
C LEU A 310 6.36 -11.65 2.18
N SER A 311 7.51 -11.00 1.97
CA SER A 311 7.96 -9.89 2.82
C SER A 311 7.20 -8.57 2.57
N MET A 312 6.42 -8.47 1.50
CA MET A 312 5.56 -7.31 1.25
C MET A 312 4.53 -7.11 2.36
N GLY A 313 3.96 -8.20 2.90
CA GLY A 313 3.00 -8.14 3.99
C GLY A 313 3.54 -7.46 5.24
N ASP A 314 4.81 -7.69 5.58
CA ASP A 314 5.47 -7.04 6.71
C ASP A 314 5.60 -5.52 6.48
N ILE A 315 5.98 -5.11 5.26
CA ILE A 315 6.05 -3.69 4.87
C ILE A 315 4.67 -3.02 4.96
N LEU A 316 3.63 -3.65 4.43
CA LEU A 316 2.26 -3.12 4.52
C LEU A 316 1.76 -3.02 5.96
N SER A 317 2.07 -4.02 6.80
CA SER A 317 1.74 -4.00 8.23
C SER A 317 2.44 -2.84 8.96
N MET A 318 3.74 -2.65 8.71
CA MET A 318 4.50 -1.53 9.26
C MET A 318 3.92 -0.18 8.80
N HIS A 319 3.62 -0.05 7.51
CA HIS A 319 3.03 1.17 6.95
C HIS A 319 1.66 1.47 7.59
N ARG A 320 0.77 0.48 7.68
CA ARG A 320 -0.54 0.64 8.33
C ARG A 320 -0.40 1.07 9.78
N THR A 321 0.43 0.37 10.56
CA THR A 321 0.64 0.69 11.98
C THR A 321 1.15 2.12 12.16
N LEU A 322 2.11 2.55 11.33
CA LEU A 322 2.61 3.91 11.37
C LEU A 322 1.52 4.93 10.96
N ARG A 323 0.79 4.69 9.86
CA ARG A 323 -0.31 5.53 9.41
C ARG A 323 -1.40 5.67 10.47
N ASP A 324 -1.83 4.56 11.06
CA ASP A 324 -2.92 4.52 12.04
C ASP A 324 -2.53 5.18 13.36
N SER A 325 -1.21 5.25 13.68
CA SER A 325 -0.72 6.03 14.82
C SER A 325 -1.03 7.53 14.71
N PHE A 326 -1.27 8.05 13.50
CA PHE A 326 -1.70 9.42 13.23
C PHE A 326 -3.22 9.60 13.26
N LYS A 327 -3.97 8.54 13.47
CA LYS A 327 -5.45 8.56 13.54
C LYS A 327 -6.06 9.28 12.34
N PRO A 328 -5.85 8.78 11.10
CA PRO A 328 -6.26 9.47 9.87
C PRO A 328 -7.76 9.78 9.86
N GLU A 329 -8.60 8.96 10.47
CA GLU A 329 -10.05 9.16 10.57
C GLU A 329 -10.48 10.32 11.48
N ASN A 330 -9.55 10.90 12.26
CA ASN A 330 -9.85 12.05 13.14
C ASN A 330 -9.91 13.40 12.42
N PHE A 331 -9.76 13.42 11.10
CA PHE A 331 -9.90 14.67 10.34
C PHE A 331 -11.27 15.31 10.54
N ARG A 332 -11.33 16.66 10.47
CA ARG A 332 -12.55 17.45 10.62
C ARG A 332 -12.73 18.48 9.50
N VAL A 333 -12.30 18.13 8.30
CA VAL A 333 -12.53 18.96 7.11
C VAL A 333 -13.80 18.51 6.40
N LEU A 334 -14.52 19.46 5.79
CA LEU A 334 -15.74 19.18 5.06
C LEU A 334 -15.53 19.18 3.54
N SER A 335 -14.43 19.78 3.07
CA SER A 335 -14.09 19.80 1.64
C SER A 335 -13.23 18.59 1.26
N TYR A 336 -13.58 17.96 0.16
CA TYR A 336 -12.87 16.84 -0.42
C TYR A 336 -11.41 17.18 -0.78
N LYS A 337 -11.17 18.35 -1.39
CA LYS A 337 -9.81 18.80 -1.71
C LYS A 337 -8.92 18.99 -0.48
N ARG A 338 -9.49 19.48 0.61
CA ARG A 338 -8.77 19.56 1.89
C ARG A 338 -8.42 18.20 2.46
N LEU A 339 -9.30 17.20 2.30
CA LEU A 339 -9.01 15.83 2.71
C LEU A 339 -7.86 15.26 1.89
N GLN A 340 -7.88 15.42 0.57
CA GLN A 340 -6.78 14.99 -0.31
C GLN A 340 -5.44 15.61 0.12
N LEU A 341 -5.41 16.92 0.40
CA LEU A 341 -4.19 17.59 0.86
C LEU A 341 -3.71 17.07 2.22
N LEU A 342 -4.62 16.85 3.16
CA LEU A 342 -4.26 16.27 4.48
C LEU A 342 -3.64 14.88 4.35
N MET A 343 -4.21 14.02 3.49
CA MET A 343 -3.68 12.68 3.26
C MET A 343 -2.31 12.71 2.56
N THR A 344 -2.12 13.62 1.61
CA THR A 344 -0.82 13.84 0.96
C THR A 344 0.24 14.33 1.96
N LEU A 345 -0.13 15.26 2.85
CA LEU A 345 0.77 15.75 3.89
C LEU A 345 1.08 14.65 4.93
N LEU A 346 0.12 13.79 5.26
CA LEU A 346 0.36 12.61 6.09
C LEU A 346 1.38 11.67 5.45
N ALA A 347 1.23 11.37 4.15
CA ALA A 347 2.19 10.55 3.42
C ALA A 347 3.61 11.18 3.46
N ALA A 348 3.72 12.51 3.35
CA ALA A 348 5.00 13.20 3.49
C ALA A 348 5.61 13.04 4.89
N VAL A 349 4.79 13.12 5.97
CA VAL A 349 5.25 12.89 7.34
C VAL A 349 5.70 11.44 7.53
N ILE A 350 4.94 10.46 7.02
CA ILE A 350 5.33 9.05 7.05
C ILE A 350 6.67 8.86 6.32
N GLY A 351 6.83 9.44 5.13
CA GLY A 351 8.08 9.38 4.37
C GLY A 351 9.27 9.98 5.12
N TYR A 352 9.05 11.06 5.86
CA TYR A 352 10.05 11.63 6.77
C TYR A 352 10.40 10.65 7.89
N GLU A 353 9.42 10.14 8.62
CA GLU A 353 9.66 9.28 9.78
C GLU A 353 10.39 7.99 9.41
N VAL A 354 9.97 7.33 8.34
CA VAL A 354 10.67 6.15 7.80
C VAL A 354 12.12 6.50 7.39
N SER A 355 12.34 7.68 6.83
CA SER A 355 13.69 8.13 6.43
C SER A 355 14.64 8.41 7.61
N VAL A 356 14.09 8.64 8.79
CA VAL A 356 14.86 8.95 10.01
C VAL A 356 15.05 7.74 10.91
N SER A 357 14.04 6.87 10.95
CA SER A 357 14.01 5.77 11.94
C SER A 357 15.02 4.65 11.65
N GLY A 358 15.53 4.51 10.42
CA GLY A 358 16.38 3.36 10.10
C GLY A 358 15.72 2.00 10.43
N ASP A 359 16.40 0.90 10.12
CA ASP A 359 15.83 -0.46 10.26
C ASP A 359 15.52 -0.88 11.71
N GLU A 360 16.19 -0.31 12.72
CA GLU A 360 16.07 -0.78 14.13
C GLU A 360 14.92 -0.14 14.91
N MET A 361 14.64 1.15 14.72
CA MET A 361 13.64 1.86 15.54
C MET A 361 12.18 1.56 15.19
N LEU A 362 11.87 1.21 13.94
CA LEU A 362 10.49 0.88 13.54
C LEU A 362 10.04 -0.48 14.09
N THR A 363 10.94 -1.44 14.18
CA THR A 363 10.65 -2.76 14.77
C THR A 363 10.29 -2.66 16.25
N ASP A 364 11.06 -1.96 17.05
CA ASP A 364 10.84 -1.88 18.51
C ASP A 364 9.60 -1.06 18.90
N GLN A 365 9.31 0.03 18.18
CA GLN A 365 8.14 0.88 18.50
C GLN A 365 6.81 0.27 18.01
N VAL A 366 6.83 -0.45 16.89
CA VAL A 366 5.64 -1.09 16.32
C VAL A 366 5.22 -2.30 17.16
N PHE A 367 6.18 -3.11 17.63
CA PHE A 367 5.88 -4.28 18.46
C PHE A 367 5.60 -3.95 19.94
N ALA A 368 6.10 -2.83 20.47
CA ALA A 368 5.88 -2.42 21.86
C ALA A 368 4.51 -1.78 22.15
N LYS A 369 3.72 -1.41 21.14
CA LYS A 369 2.47 -0.63 21.32
C LYS A 369 1.19 -1.29 20.80
N SER A 370 1.16 -2.58 20.52
CA SER A 370 -0.09 -3.27 20.17
C SER A 370 -0.60 -4.12 21.34
N PRO A 371 -1.34 -3.55 22.34
CA PRO A 371 -1.94 -4.36 23.40
C PRO A 371 -3.35 -4.89 23.08
N HIS A 372 -3.96 -4.53 21.97
CA HIS A 372 -5.38 -4.87 21.74
C HIS A 372 -5.77 -5.01 20.28
N ASP A 373 -5.21 -5.99 19.56
CA ASP A 373 -5.96 -6.61 18.48
C ASP A 373 -5.41 -8.01 18.23
N GLY A 374 -6.14 -9.00 18.77
CA GLY A 374 -5.95 -10.42 18.48
C GLY A 374 -6.37 -10.78 17.04
N GLN A 375 -6.27 -9.86 16.11
CA GLN A 375 -6.33 -10.16 14.69
C GLN A 375 -4.98 -10.68 14.27
N LEU A 376 -4.94 -11.96 13.95
CA LEU A 376 -3.88 -12.59 13.15
C LEU A 376 -3.43 -11.58 12.11
N GLN A 377 -2.14 -11.20 12.13
CA GLN A 377 -1.54 -10.62 10.95
C GLN A 377 -1.82 -11.59 9.81
N ARG A 378 -2.81 -11.26 8.98
CA ARG A 378 -3.17 -12.07 7.82
C ARG A 378 -1.92 -12.19 6.98
N THR A 379 -1.29 -13.34 7.11
CA THR A 379 -0.31 -13.74 6.12
C THR A 379 -1.15 -13.97 4.88
N TYR A 380 -0.89 -13.26 3.79
CA TYR A 380 -1.63 -13.22 2.52
C TYR A 380 -1.85 -14.60 1.86
N LEU A 381 -1.62 -15.67 2.57
CA LEU A 381 -1.72 -17.06 2.13
C LEU A 381 -2.79 -17.86 2.91
N LEU A 382 -3.56 -17.21 3.78
CA LEU A 382 -4.65 -17.85 4.48
C LEU A 382 -5.98 -17.37 3.88
N PRO A 383 -6.91 -18.27 3.52
CA PRO A 383 -8.22 -17.88 3.01
C PRO A 383 -9.00 -17.09 4.05
N GLU A 384 -9.70 -16.04 3.62
CA GLU A 384 -10.44 -15.10 4.50
C GLU A 384 -11.58 -15.73 5.29
N ASN A 385 -12.05 -16.93 4.98
CA ASN A 385 -13.32 -17.47 5.43
C ASN A 385 -13.27 -18.79 6.22
N ASP A 386 -12.11 -19.30 6.58
CA ASP A 386 -12.11 -20.48 7.45
C ASP A 386 -12.06 -20.07 8.93
N SER A 387 -13.23 -19.89 9.52
CA SER A 387 -13.42 -20.20 10.92
C SER A 387 -12.93 -21.64 11.12
N VAL A 388 -11.73 -21.80 11.66
CA VAL A 388 -11.18 -23.10 12.03
C VAL A 388 -12.15 -23.71 13.06
N VAL A 389 -13.09 -24.51 12.59
CA VAL A 389 -13.86 -25.40 13.44
C VAL A 389 -12.89 -26.47 13.88
N LEU A 390 -12.28 -26.28 15.03
CA LEU A 390 -11.55 -27.33 15.72
C LEU A 390 -12.56 -28.43 16.07
N SER A 391 -12.60 -29.50 15.27
CA SER A 391 -13.21 -30.75 15.72
C SER A 391 -12.40 -31.25 16.89
N ARG A 392 -13.09 -31.44 17.99
CA ARG A 392 -12.58 -32.12 19.23
C ARG A 392 -12.11 -33.50 18.96
#